data_dea2cc644104126406959e3362dfc378
#
_entry.id   dea2cc644104126406959e3362dfc378
#
_cell.length_a   1.000
_cell.length_b   1.000
_cell.length_c   1.000
_cell.angle_alpha   90.00
_cell.angle_beta   90.00
_cell.angle_gamma   90.00
#
_symmetry.space_group_name_H-M   'P 1'
#
loop_
_entity.id
_entity.type
_entity.pdbx_description
1 polymer ?
#
loop_
_entity_poly.entity_id
_entity_poly.type
_entity_poly.pdbx_seq_one_letter_code
_entity_poly.pdbx_strand_id
1 'polypeptide(L)'
;MSKVQRLEKAQSALEKKSQLTKREKQHAEQSLASLNSQKELLNDARKSCDSRPGEKLSSLSCWGRNQFVELLADVSVLLEEKIKAESGNLEQINQRLEEERRMTSGVEHLKNKETEKQQQKQLRDELQETDRLLQRTPR
;
A
#
# COMPACT_ATOMS: atom_id res chain seq x y z
N MET A 1 -30.61 2.63 -13.69
CA MET A 1 -29.19 2.28 -13.86
C MET A 1 -29.04 0.83 -14.33
N SER A 2 -28.29 0.64 -15.40
CA SER A 2 -27.93 -0.71 -15.85
C SER A 2 -26.93 -1.35 -14.89
N LYS A 3 -26.85 -2.68 -14.92
CA LYS A 3 -25.84 -3.44 -14.15
C LYS A 3 -24.42 -2.99 -14.47
N VAL A 4 -24.13 -2.73 -15.76
CA VAL A 4 -22.81 -2.27 -16.20
C VAL A 4 -22.46 -0.92 -15.58
N GLN A 5 -23.39 0.01 -15.52
CA GLN A 5 -23.18 1.33 -14.92
C GLN A 5 -22.92 1.22 -13.42
N ARG A 6 -23.62 0.33 -12.71
CA ARG A 6 -23.37 0.06 -11.29
C ARG A 6 -21.98 -0.51 -11.06
N LEU A 7 -21.55 -1.43 -11.92
CA LEU A 7 -20.21 -2.03 -11.83
C LEU A 7 -19.11 -1.01 -12.15
N GLU A 8 -19.35 -0.12 -13.12
CA GLU A 8 -18.43 1.00 -13.42
C GLU A 8 -18.27 1.96 -12.21
N LYS A 9 -19.37 2.29 -11.54
CA LYS A 9 -19.34 3.10 -10.32
C LYS A 9 -18.57 2.40 -9.20
N ALA A 10 -18.82 1.11 -9.00
CA ALA A 10 -18.11 0.31 -8.00
C ALA A 10 -16.61 0.26 -8.31
N GLN A 11 -16.24 0.08 -9.57
CA GLN A 11 -14.85 0.07 -10.03
C GLN A 11 -14.19 1.43 -9.76
N SER A 12 -14.85 2.53 -10.09
CA SER A 12 -14.35 3.88 -9.84
C SER A 12 -14.14 4.15 -8.34
N ALA A 13 -15.08 3.72 -7.49
CA ALA A 13 -14.97 3.84 -6.04
C ALA A 13 -13.80 3.03 -5.48
N LEU A 14 -13.59 1.81 -5.97
CA LEU A 14 -12.46 0.96 -5.59
C LEU A 14 -11.12 1.54 -6.04
N GLU A 15 -11.05 2.13 -7.23
CA GLU A 15 -9.84 2.80 -7.71
C GLU A 15 -9.47 4.00 -6.83
N LYS A 16 -10.46 4.82 -6.43
CA LYS A 16 -10.23 5.94 -5.53
C LYS A 16 -9.73 5.47 -4.16
N LYS A 17 -10.34 4.42 -3.62
CA LYS A 17 -9.94 3.81 -2.36
C LYS A 17 -8.51 3.26 -2.45
N SER A 18 -8.18 2.59 -3.54
CA SER A 18 -6.84 2.06 -3.81
C SER A 18 -5.79 3.16 -3.90
N GLN A 19 -6.12 4.30 -4.52
CA GLN A 19 -5.22 5.45 -4.58
C GLN A 19 -4.93 6.03 -3.19
N LEU A 20 -5.94 6.12 -2.32
CA LEU A 20 -5.76 6.57 -0.94
C LEU A 20 -4.86 5.60 -0.17
N THR A 21 -5.07 4.30 -0.32
CA THR A 21 -4.24 3.28 0.31
C THR A 21 -2.79 3.34 -0.20
N LYS A 22 -2.58 3.58 -1.48
CA LYS A 22 -1.23 3.79 -2.05
C LYS A 22 -0.52 5.01 -1.47
N ARG A 23 -1.26 6.09 -1.22
CA ARG A 23 -0.72 7.28 -0.54
C ARG A 23 -0.33 6.98 0.90
N GLU A 24 -1.16 6.24 1.63
CA GLU A 24 -0.83 5.78 2.97
C GLU A 24 0.42 4.92 2.98
N LYS A 25 0.55 4.01 2.01
CA LYS A 25 1.73 3.17 1.82
C LYS A 25 2.98 4.01 1.61
N GLN A 26 2.91 4.98 0.71
CA GLN A 26 4.03 5.88 0.41
C GLN A 26 4.46 6.67 1.65
N HIS A 27 3.49 7.17 2.42
CA HIS A 27 3.75 7.87 3.67
C HIS A 27 4.43 6.96 4.69
N ALA A 28 3.94 5.73 4.85
CA ALA A 28 4.53 4.73 5.75
C ALA A 28 5.96 4.35 5.34
N GLU A 29 6.21 4.18 4.05
CA GLU A 29 7.55 3.92 3.52
C GLU A 29 8.52 5.08 3.79
N GLN A 30 8.08 6.32 3.61
CA GLN A 30 8.88 7.52 3.92
C GLN A 30 9.17 7.63 5.41
N SER A 31 8.18 7.37 6.24
CA SER A 31 8.32 7.36 7.71
C SER A 31 9.34 6.30 8.15
N LEU A 32 9.23 5.10 7.59
CA LEU A 32 10.15 3.99 7.87
C LEU A 32 11.58 4.31 7.42
N ALA A 33 11.76 4.90 6.25
CA ALA A 33 13.06 5.33 5.74
C ALA A 33 13.70 6.39 6.66
N SER A 34 12.90 7.34 7.14
CA SER A 34 13.34 8.37 8.10
C SER A 34 13.78 7.73 9.43
N LEU A 35 13.03 6.78 9.96
CA LEU A 35 13.36 6.06 11.19
C LEU A 35 14.64 5.24 11.02
N ASN A 36 14.84 4.58 9.90
CA ASN A 36 16.06 3.84 9.61
C ASN A 36 17.28 4.76 9.49
N SER A 37 17.13 5.95 8.90
CA SER A 37 18.19 6.97 8.85
C SER A 37 18.57 7.46 10.25
N GLN A 38 17.60 7.68 11.11
CA GLN A 38 17.83 8.04 12.51
C GLN A 38 18.57 6.93 13.25
N LYS A 39 18.24 5.68 12.99
CA LYS A 39 18.92 4.50 13.56
C LYS A 39 20.39 4.45 13.15
N GLU A 40 20.68 4.71 11.88
CA GLU A 40 22.06 4.77 11.38
C GLU A 40 22.85 5.88 12.03
N LEU A 41 22.27 7.08 12.18
CA LEU A 41 22.90 8.20 12.87
C LEU A 41 23.21 7.87 14.33
N LEU A 42 22.30 7.19 15.02
CA LEU A 42 22.49 6.72 16.40
C LEU A 42 23.62 5.70 16.50
N ASN A 43 23.67 4.75 15.56
CA ASN A 43 24.74 3.74 15.52
C ASN A 43 26.09 4.40 15.26
N ASP A 44 26.16 5.40 14.38
CA ASP A 44 27.37 6.15 14.11
C ASP A 44 27.82 6.96 15.34
N ALA A 45 26.89 7.56 16.06
CA ALA A 45 27.16 8.27 17.30
C ALA A 45 27.71 7.32 18.38
N ARG A 46 27.15 6.12 18.50
CA ARG A 46 27.65 5.08 19.42
C ARG A 46 29.07 4.64 19.06
N LYS A 47 29.34 4.40 17.77
CA LYS A 47 30.66 4.04 17.28
C LYS A 47 31.69 5.14 17.56
N SER A 48 31.30 6.41 17.37
CA SER A 48 32.17 7.56 17.67
C SER A 48 32.53 7.61 19.16
N CYS A 49 31.62 7.25 20.05
CA CYS A 49 31.89 7.18 21.48
C CYS A 49 32.86 6.05 21.83
N ASP A 50 32.77 4.91 21.13
CA ASP A 50 33.60 3.74 21.41
C ASP A 50 35.01 3.83 20.78
N SER A 51 35.20 4.63 19.74
CA SER A 51 36.40 4.64 18.92
C SER A 51 37.45 5.71 19.25
N ARG A 52 37.46 6.23 20.47
CA ARG A 52 38.53 7.15 20.92
C ARG A 52 39.57 6.41 21.80
N PRO A 53 40.48 5.58 21.22
CA PRO A 53 41.53 4.95 21.99
C PRO A 53 42.59 5.98 22.35
N GLY A 54 42.91 6.11 23.63
CA GLY A 54 44.09 6.84 24.11
C GLY A 54 43.87 8.19 24.72
N GLU A 55 42.65 8.72 24.83
CA GLU A 55 42.37 9.89 25.65
C GLU A 55 42.25 9.49 27.12
N LYS A 56 43.14 10.04 27.98
CA LYS A 56 42.99 9.96 29.43
C LYS A 56 41.81 10.84 29.84
N LEU A 57 40.63 10.28 29.90
CA LEU A 57 39.44 10.97 30.38
C LEU A 57 39.49 11.14 31.89
N SER A 58 39.19 12.36 32.39
CA SER A 58 38.93 12.57 33.79
C SER A 58 37.71 11.70 34.22
N SER A 59 37.61 11.37 35.51
CA SER A 59 36.49 10.60 36.04
C SER A 59 35.13 11.24 35.72
N LEU A 60 35.07 12.57 35.66
CA LEU A 60 33.87 13.31 35.28
C LEU A 60 33.53 13.13 33.80
N SER A 61 34.54 13.12 32.93
CA SER A 61 34.36 12.89 31.47
C SER A 61 33.93 11.43 31.20
N CYS A 62 34.47 10.48 31.96
CA CYS A 62 34.04 9.08 31.89
C CYS A 62 32.59 8.90 32.32
N TRP A 63 32.18 9.58 33.41
CA TRP A 63 30.81 9.55 33.88
C TRP A 63 29.83 10.14 32.85
N GLY A 64 30.15 11.31 32.28
CA GLY A 64 29.35 11.96 31.26
C GLY A 64 29.23 11.10 29.99
N ARG A 65 30.32 10.45 29.58
CA ARG A 65 30.35 9.51 28.45
C ARG A 65 29.46 8.29 28.73
N ASN A 66 29.52 7.72 29.92
CA ASN A 66 28.67 6.58 30.29
C ASN A 66 27.19 6.96 30.30
N GLN A 67 26.85 8.14 30.81
CA GLN A 67 25.49 8.68 30.78
C GLN A 67 24.99 8.86 29.37
N PHE A 68 25.83 9.39 28.48
CA PHE A 68 25.51 9.58 27.06
C PHE A 68 25.30 8.26 26.35
N VAL A 69 26.14 7.26 26.59
CA VAL A 69 26.00 5.91 26.03
C VAL A 69 24.71 5.25 26.49
N GLU A 70 24.36 5.37 27.75
CA GLU A 70 23.08 4.86 28.28
C GLU A 70 21.89 5.55 27.63
N LEU A 71 21.93 6.87 27.47
CA LEU A 71 20.89 7.63 26.79
C LEU A 71 20.73 7.17 25.33
N LEU A 72 21.83 6.98 24.61
CA LEU A 72 21.82 6.47 23.24
C LEU A 72 21.21 5.06 23.17
N ALA A 73 21.50 4.21 24.15
CA ALA A 73 20.92 2.87 24.22
C ALA A 73 19.40 2.93 24.43
N ASP A 74 18.93 3.79 25.33
CA ASP A 74 17.49 3.97 25.59
C ASP A 74 16.76 4.50 24.38
N VAL A 75 17.32 5.51 23.70
CA VAL A 75 16.76 6.07 22.48
C VAL A 75 16.75 5.03 21.36
N SER A 76 17.79 4.20 21.28
CA SER A 76 17.89 3.11 20.30
C SER A 76 16.75 2.09 20.47
N VAL A 77 16.43 1.72 21.71
CA VAL A 77 15.32 0.80 22.01
C VAL A 77 13.98 1.41 21.59
N LEU A 78 13.73 2.68 21.91
CA LEU A 78 12.51 3.38 21.51
C LEU A 78 12.38 3.47 19.99
N LEU A 79 13.49 3.72 19.32
CA LEU A 79 13.53 3.81 17.86
C LEU A 79 13.24 2.46 17.20
N GLU A 80 13.80 1.38 17.72
CA GLU A 80 13.52 0.01 17.25
C GLU A 80 12.05 -0.36 17.42
N GLU A 81 11.43 0.04 18.54
CA GLU A 81 9.99 -0.16 18.77
C GLU A 81 9.16 0.59 17.75
N LYS A 82 9.52 1.84 17.44
CA LYS A 82 8.84 2.64 16.40
C LYS A 82 9.00 2.03 15.02
N ILE A 83 10.19 1.56 14.67
CA ILE A 83 10.47 0.88 13.40
C ILE A 83 9.61 -0.37 13.27
N LYS A 84 9.53 -1.16 14.31
CA LYS A 84 8.72 -2.38 14.37
C LYS A 84 7.23 -2.07 14.19
N ALA A 85 6.73 -1.04 14.88
CA ALA A 85 5.34 -0.60 14.77
C ALA A 85 5.03 -0.12 13.35
N GLU A 86 5.90 0.68 12.74
CA GLU A 86 5.72 1.20 11.38
C GLU A 86 5.82 0.09 10.33
N SER A 87 6.73 -0.87 10.52
CA SER A 87 6.84 -2.06 9.66
C SER A 87 5.55 -2.89 9.71
N GLY A 88 4.97 -3.08 10.89
CA GLY A 88 3.69 -3.76 11.05
C GLY A 88 2.55 -3.02 10.37
N ASN A 89 2.52 -1.70 10.48
CA ASN A 89 1.55 -0.85 9.79
C ASN A 89 1.69 -0.98 8.27
N LEU A 90 2.90 -0.95 7.75
CA LEU A 90 3.17 -1.11 6.31
C LEU A 90 2.70 -2.48 5.81
N GLU A 91 2.92 -3.53 6.58
CA GLU A 91 2.44 -4.88 6.25
C GLU A 91 0.92 -4.94 6.17
N GLN A 92 0.22 -4.32 7.12
CA GLN A 92 -1.25 -4.21 7.09
C GLN A 92 -1.74 -3.43 5.87
N ILE A 93 -1.07 -2.34 5.51
CA ILE A 93 -1.39 -1.55 4.32
C ILE A 93 -1.20 -2.39 3.06
N ASN A 94 -0.13 -3.16 2.96
CA ASN A 94 0.14 -4.05 1.82
C ASN A 94 -0.93 -5.14 1.69
N GLN A 95 -1.39 -5.72 2.80
CA GLN A 95 -2.49 -6.68 2.81
C GLN A 95 -3.79 -6.04 2.32
N ARG A 96 -4.08 -4.82 2.76
CA ARG A 96 -5.25 -4.05 2.34
C ARG A 96 -5.22 -3.75 0.84
N LEU A 97 -4.06 -3.37 0.31
CA LEU A 97 -3.85 -3.17 -1.13
C LEU A 97 -4.11 -4.44 -1.93
N GLU A 98 -3.65 -5.58 -1.44
CA GLU A 98 -3.86 -6.88 -2.07
C GLU A 98 -5.35 -7.23 -2.13
N GLU A 99 -6.08 -7.03 -1.04
CA GLU A 99 -7.53 -7.22 -0.98
C GLU A 99 -8.27 -6.29 -1.94
N GLU A 100 -7.89 -5.02 -1.99
CA GLU A 100 -8.46 -4.02 -2.91
C GLU A 100 -8.21 -4.41 -4.37
N ARG A 101 -7.02 -4.92 -4.66
CA ARG A 101 -6.66 -5.41 -6.00
C ARG A 101 -7.53 -6.60 -6.41
N ARG A 102 -7.77 -7.53 -5.49
CA ARG A 102 -8.67 -8.67 -5.71
C ARG A 102 -10.09 -8.22 -5.97
N MET A 103 -10.59 -7.27 -5.17
CA MET A 103 -11.92 -6.70 -5.36
C MET A 103 -12.05 -6.00 -6.70
N THR A 104 -11.09 -5.19 -7.09
CA THR A 104 -11.06 -4.50 -8.39
C THR A 104 -11.06 -5.51 -9.53
N SER A 105 -10.25 -6.55 -9.45
CA SER A 105 -10.20 -7.62 -10.44
C SER A 105 -11.53 -8.37 -10.53
N GLY A 106 -12.16 -8.65 -9.39
CA GLY A 106 -13.49 -9.28 -9.34
C GLY A 106 -14.57 -8.44 -10.00
N VAL A 107 -14.61 -7.15 -9.71
CA VAL A 107 -15.58 -6.22 -10.32
C VAL A 107 -15.35 -6.09 -11.82
N GLU A 108 -14.11 -6.00 -12.26
CA GLU A 108 -13.75 -5.97 -13.67
C GLU A 108 -14.20 -7.22 -14.41
N HIS A 109 -14.00 -8.39 -13.79
CA HIS A 109 -14.47 -9.66 -14.35
C HIS A 109 -15.99 -9.70 -14.48
N LEU A 110 -16.73 -9.26 -13.46
CA LEU A 110 -18.20 -9.18 -13.50
C LEU A 110 -18.68 -8.20 -14.57
N LYS A 111 -18.02 -7.07 -14.70
CA LYS A 111 -18.31 -6.07 -15.73
C LYS A 111 -18.13 -6.65 -17.13
N ASN A 112 -17.04 -7.34 -17.37
CA ASN A 112 -16.76 -7.99 -18.67
C ASN A 112 -17.80 -9.05 -18.98
N LYS A 113 -18.18 -9.87 -18.02
CA LYS A 113 -19.24 -10.89 -18.16
C LYS A 113 -20.57 -10.26 -18.52
N GLU A 114 -20.96 -9.19 -17.85
CA GLU A 114 -22.24 -8.52 -18.11
C GLU A 114 -22.25 -7.85 -19.47
N THR A 115 -21.15 -7.25 -19.88
CA THR A 115 -20.97 -6.67 -21.21
C THR A 115 -21.12 -7.73 -22.31
N GLU A 116 -20.50 -8.89 -22.13
CA GLU A 116 -20.63 -10.03 -23.06
C GLU A 116 -22.08 -10.51 -23.17
N LYS A 117 -22.77 -10.63 -22.04
CA LYS A 117 -24.19 -11.03 -22.00
C LYS A 117 -25.07 -10.05 -22.78
N GLN A 118 -24.85 -8.76 -22.59
CA GLN A 118 -25.59 -7.71 -23.30
C GLN A 118 -25.33 -7.76 -24.80
N GLN A 119 -24.08 -7.95 -25.19
CA GLN A 119 -23.69 -8.10 -26.60
C GLN A 119 -24.33 -9.31 -27.25
N GLN A 120 -24.33 -10.45 -26.57
CA GLN A 120 -24.97 -11.68 -27.05
C GLN A 120 -26.48 -11.53 -27.17
N LYS A 121 -27.12 -10.91 -26.19
CA LYS A 121 -28.55 -10.61 -26.23
C LYS A 121 -28.90 -9.70 -27.41
N GLN A 122 -28.15 -8.65 -27.61
CA GLN A 122 -28.32 -7.70 -28.69
C GLN A 122 -28.17 -8.40 -30.06
N LEU A 123 -27.17 -9.25 -30.20
CA LEU A 123 -26.95 -10.05 -31.39
C LEU A 123 -28.11 -10.99 -31.69
N ARG A 124 -28.65 -11.68 -30.67
CA ARG A 124 -29.82 -12.55 -30.79
C ARG A 124 -31.05 -11.77 -31.25
N ASP A 125 -31.28 -10.60 -30.66
CA ASP A 125 -32.43 -9.75 -30.98
C ASP A 125 -32.32 -9.27 -32.45
N GLU A 126 -31.15 -8.88 -32.90
CA GLU A 126 -30.89 -8.48 -34.29
C GLU A 126 -31.12 -9.63 -35.26
N LEU A 127 -30.66 -10.84 -34.91
CA LEU A 127 -30.89 -12.03 -35.75
C LEU A 127 -32.37 -12.40 -35.84
N GLN A 128 -33.11 -12.30 -34.74
CA GLN A 128 -34.54 -12.55 -34.71
C GLN A 128 -35.28 -11.52 -35.56
N GLU A 129 -34.90 -10.27 -35.48
CA GLU A 129 -35.51 -9.21 -36.31
C GLU A 129 -35.22 -9.39 -37.78
N THR A 130 -34.00 -9.77 -38.13
CA THR A 130 -33.61 -10.10 -39.51
C THR A 130 -34.42 -11.28 -40.03
N ASP A 131 -34.59 -12.34 -39.25
CA ASP A 131 -35.42 -13.49 -39.61
C ASP A 131 -36.88 -13.11 -39.83
N ARG A 132 -37.45 -12.24 -39.00
CA ARG A 132 -38.81 -11.71 -39.17
C ARG A 132 -38.94 -10.91 -40.47
N LEU A 133 -37.96 -10.09 -40.78
CA LEU A 133 -37.95 -9.30 -42.04
C LEU A 133 -37.85 -10.21 -43.25
N LEU A 134 -37.04 -11.25 -43.19
CA LEU A 134 -36.92 -12.23 -44.29
C LEU A 134 -38.21 -13.03 -44.50
N GLN A 135 -38.94 -13.34 -43.44
CA GLN A 135 -40.24 -14.03 -43.54
C GLN A 135 -41.35 -13.13 -44.08
N ARG A 136 -41.23 -11.81 -43.94
CA ARG A 136 -42.23 -10.84 -44.42
C ARG A 136 -42.04 -10.41 -45.89
N THR A 137 -40.87 -10.68 -46.48
CA THR A 137 -40.65 -10.35 -47.88
C THR A 137 -41.33 -11.38 -48.78
N PRO A 138 -42.34 -10.99 -49.58
CA PRO A 138 -42.94 -11.91 -50.53
C PRO A 138 -41.92 -12.26 -51.61
N ARG A 139 -41.81 -13.54 -51.88
CA ARG A 139 -41.01 -14.04 -53.01
C ARG A 139 -41.58 -13.60 -54.35
#